data_e9e81005fb1d5506645c4c1cb82918ad
#
_entry.id   e9e81005fb1d5506645c4c1cb82918ad
#
_cell.length_a   1.000
_cell.length_b   1.000
_cell.length_c   1.000
_cell.angle_alpha   90.00
_cell.angle_beta   90.00
_cell.angle_gamma   90.00
#
_symmetry.space_group_name_H-M   'P 1'
#
loop_
_entity.id
_entity.type
_entity.pdbx_description
1 polymer ?
#
loop_
_entity_poly.entity_id
_entity_poly.type
_entity_poly.pdbx_seq_one_letter_code
_entity_poly.pdbx_strand_id
1 'polypeptide(L)'
;ARVTVPQNTHDSWRRASLLSHGIRPFFLGAALWAMAGMALWIAALTGHARPAVGYGLLAWHAHEFLFGYVGAVLSGFLLTAATNWTGRASLTGAPLLALFGLWLAGRIALYFYASVGPYALGIDVALLLVVALWFAREIVLARDWLNLRVVALILALASSNIAFHHEVLRYAAPGIAARLALALIVALIMVI
;
A
#
# COMPACT_ATOMS: atom_id res chain seq x y z
N ALA A 1 23.42 6.31 50.02
CA ALA A 1 23.10 5.62 48.78
C ALA A 1 22.12 6.51 47.99
N ARG A 2 22.58 7.11 46.86
CA ARG A 2 21.69 7.85 45.95
C ARG A 2 21.04 6.81 45.03
N VAL A 3 19.71 6.72 45.12
CA VAL A 3 18.93 5.93 44.16
C VAL A 3 18.91 6.74 42.84
N THR A 4 19.66 6.30 41.86
CA THR A 4 19.56 6.81 40.48
C THR A 4 18.30 6.26 39.85
N VAL A 5 17.27 7.10 39.71
CA VAL A 5 16.06 6.79 38.92
C VAL A 5 16.49 6.72 37.45
N PRO A 6 16.20 5.65 36.73
CA PRO A 6 16.51 5.57 35.28
C PRO A 6 15.67 6.62 34.52
N GLN A 7 16.36 7.57 33.86
CA GLN A 7 15.74 8.64 33.06
C GLN A 7 15.15 8.17 31.72
N ASN A 8 14.69 6.93 31.58
CA ASN A 8 14.35 6.34 30.26
C ASN A 8 12.88 5.98 30.06
N THR A 9 11.96 6.53 30.86
CA THR A 9 10.51 6.24 30.62
C THR A 9 9.93 7.06 29.45
N HIS A 10 10.46 8.24 29.14
CA HIS A 10 9.99 9.05 28.01
C HIS A 10 10.38 8.48 26.63
N ASP A 11 11.46 7.72 26.51
CA ASP A 11 11.89 7.14 25.24
C ASP A 11 11.12 5.86 24.85
N SER A 12 10.49 5.18 25.81
CA SER A 12 9.71 3.98 25.54
C SER A 12 8.41 4.31 24.79
N TRP A 13 7.75 5.43 25.12
CA TRP A 13 6.54 5.90 24.44
C TRP A 13 6.79 6.35 23.00
N ARG A 14 7.94 6.96 22.72
CA ARG A 14 8.36 7.33 21.35
C ARG A 14 8.62 6.10 20.49
N ARG A 15 9.16 5.01 21.03
CA ARG A 15 9.38 3.74 20.33
C ARG A 15 8.07 2.97 20.09
N ALA A 16 7.05 3.22 20.90
CA ALA A 16 5.72 2.62 20.75
C ALA A 16 4.81 3.39 19.75
N SER A 17 5.28 4.49 19.15
CA SER A 17 4.46 5.30 18.24
C SER A 17 4.07 4.53 16.98
N LEU A 18 2.88 4.79 16.46
CA LEU A 18 2.39 4.19 15.20
C LEU A 18 3.36 4.41 14.03
N LEU A 19 4.12 5.51 14.04
CA LEU A 19 5.04 5.90 12.99
C LEU A 19 6.49 5.42 13.21
N SER A 20 6.72 4.46 14.10
CA SER A 20 8.06 3.92 14.36
C SER A 20 8.51 2.85 13.36
N HIS A 21 7.58 2.16 12.71
CA HIS A 21 7.84 1.11 11.71
C HIS A 21 6.69 1.07 10.69
N GLY A 22 7.00 0.82 9.43
CA GLY A 22 6.03 0.79 8.32
C GLY A 22 4.87 -0.17 8.56
N ILE A 23 5.13 -1.33 9.14
CA ILE A 23 4.12 -2.35 9.41
C ILE A 23 2.96 -1.83 10.27
N ARG A 24 3.21 -0.95 11.24
CA ARG A 24 2.17 -0.51 12.19
C ARG A 24 1.04 0.28 11.54
N PRO A 25 1.30 1.44 10.87
CA PRO A 25 0.22 2.20 10.25
C PRO A 25 -0.40 1.47 9.08
N PHE A 26 0.41 0.79 8.25
CA PHE A 26 -0.10 0.14 7.04
C PHE A 26 -0.93 -1.10 7.34
N PHE A 27 -0.55 -1.95 8.30
CA PHE A 27 -1.34 -3.12 8.68
C PHE A 27 -2.64 -2.72 9.38
N LEU A 28 -2.59 -1.74 10.28
CA LEU A 28 -3.80 -1.20 10.91
C LEU A 28 -4.72 -0.58 9.86
N GLY A 29 -4.16 0.27 8.98
CA GLY A 29 -4.92 0.90 7.89
C GLY A 29 -5.51 -0.13 6.93
N ALA A 30 -4.75 -1.16 6.54
CA ALA A 30 -5.22 -2.25 5.70
C ALA A 30 -6.39 -3.01 6.35
N ALA A 31 -6.26 -3.37 7.64
CA ALA A 31 -7.34 -4.07 8.36
C ALA A 31 -8.61 -3.22 8.45
N LEU A 32 -8.49 -1.95 8.78
CA LEU A 32 -9.62 -1.02 8.80
C LEU A 32 -10.23 -0.82 7.42
N TRP A 33 -9.39 -0.75 6.38
CA TRP A 33 -9.86 -0.62 5.00
C TRP A 33 -10.55 -1.88 4.50
N ALA A 34 -10.07 -3.07 4.86
CA ALA A 34 -10.74 -4.32 4.50
C ALA A 34 -12.17 -4.37 5.07
N MET A 35 -12.36 -3.95 6.32
CA MET A 35 -13.68 -3.85 6.94
C MET A 35 -14.54 -2.77 6.27
N ALA A 36 -14.00 -1.57 6.09
CA ALA A 36 -14.72 -0.45 5.47
C ALA A 36 -15.07 -0.76 4.00
N GLY A 37 -14.13 -1.30 3.22
CA GLY A 37 -14.33 -1.67 1.83
C GLY A 37 -15.41 -2.74 1.65
N MET A 38 -15.44 -3.74 2.56
CA MET A 38 -16.51 -4.75 2.55
C MET A 38 -17.86 -4.13 2.94
N ALA A 39 -17.91 -3.28 3.96
CA ALA A 39 -19.14 -2.60 4.36
C ALA A 39 -19.68 -1.69 3.22
N LEU A 40 -18.78 -0.93 2.56
CA LEU A 40 -19.15 -0.12 1.41
C LEU A 40 -19.62 -0.96 0.21
N TRP A 41 -19.00 -2.13 0.00
CA TRP A 41 -19.42 -3.08 -1.03
C TRP A 41 -20.85 -3.57 -0.79
N ILE A 42 -21.15 -4.02 0.43
CA ILE A 42 -22.49 -4.47 0.81
C ILE A 42 -23.51 -3.30 0.71
N ALA A 43 -23.15 -2.13 1.20
CA ALA A 43 -23.99 -0.93 1.09
C ALA A 43 -24.27 -0.55 -0.37
N ALA A 44 -23.31 -0.75 -1.27
CA ALA A 44 -23.47 -0.50 -2.69
C ALA A 44 -24.41 -1.53 -3.35
N LEU A 45 -24.28 -2.80 -3.01
CA LEU A 45 -25.17 -3.87 -3.51
C LEU A 45 -26.62 -3.68 -3.07
N THR A 46 -26.83 -3.08 -1.89
CA THR A 46 -28.15 -2.76 -1.34
C THR A 46 -28.67 -1.36 -1.72
N GLY A 47 -27.93 -0.63 -2.56
CA GLY A 47 -28.32 0.69 -3.05
C GLY A 47 -28.09 1.86 -2.09
N HIS A 48 -27.45 1.62 -0.92
CA HIS A 48 -27.18 2.65 0.10
C HIS A 48 -25.87 3.41 -0.12
N ALA A 49 -24.98 2.96 -1.02
CA ALA A 49 -23.74 3.63 -1.38
C ALA A 49 -23.49 3.56 -2.89
N ARG A 50 -22.70 4.49 -3.41
CA ARG A 50 -22.30 4.52 -4.83
C ARG A 50 -20.81 4.82 -4.95
N PRO A 51 -19.91 3.90 -4.53
CA PRO A 51 -18.47 4.10 -4.70
C PRO A 51 -18.08 4.10 -6.18
N ALA A 52 -17.08 4.86 -6.51
CA ALA A 52 -16.41 4.87 -7.81
C ALA A 52 -17.36 4.98 -9.01
N VAL A 53 -18.32 5.90 -8.94
CA VAL A 53 -19.25 6.19 -10.04
C VAL A 53 -18.44 6.52 -11.31
N GLY A 54 -18.75 5.85 -12.43
CA GLY A 54 -17.98 5.98 -13.68
C GLY A 54 -16.79 5.04 -13.80
N TYR A 55 -16.34 4.38 -12.71
CA TYR A 55 -15.29 3.38 -12.72
C TYR A 55 -15.84 1.93 -12.72
N GLY A 56 -16.96 1.72 -12.08
CA GLY A 56 -17.64 0.42 -11.99
C GLY A 56 -17.46 -0.26 -10.63
N LEU A 57 -18.59 -0.68 -10.05
CA LEU A 57 -18.64 -1.20 -8.69
C LEU A 57 -17.80 -2.48 -8.51
N LEU A 58 -17.89 -3.45 -9.43
CA LEU A 58 -17.12 -4.69 -9.37
C LEU A 58 -15.63 -4.44 -9.55
N ALA A 59 -15.27 -3.56 -10.49
CA ALA A 59 -13.89 -3.18 -10.73
C ALA A 59 -13.29 -2.47 -9.51
N TRP A 60 -14.04 -1.54 -8.91
CA TRP A 60 -13.62 -0.87 -7.68
C TRP A 60 -13.40 -1.88 -6.55
N HIS A 61 -14.33 -2.79 -6.31
CA HIS A 61 -14.18 -3.80 -5.26
C HIS A 61 -12.94 -4.68 -5.47
N ALA A 62 -12.74 -5.21 -6.69
CA ALA A 62 -11.57 -6.02 -7.01
C ALA A 62 -10.26 -5.23 -6.84
N HIS A 63 -10.25 -3.97 -7.30
CA HIS A 63 -9.11 -3.08 -7.16
C HIS A 63 -8.76 -2.81 -5.70
N GLU A 64 -9.76 -2.49 -4.87
CA GLU A 64 -9.55 -2.17 -3.47
C GLU A 64 -8.96 -3.32 -2.66
N PHE A 65 -9.26 -4.57 -3.03
CA PHE A 65 -8.66 -5.73 -2.39
C PHE A 65 -7.27 -6.05 -2.94
N LEU A 66 -7.06 -6.01 -4.26
CA LEU A 66 -5.77 -6.34 -4.88
C LEU A 66 -4.70 -5.28 -4.62
N PHE A 67 -5.03 -4.00 -4.80
CA PHE A 67 -4.06 -2.91 -4.75
C PHE A 67 -4.23 -2.03 -3.52
N GLY A 68 -5.46 -1.83 -3.06
CA GLY A 68 -5.74 -1.05 -1.84
C GLY A 68 -5.31 -1.79 -0.59
N TYR A 69 -5.92 -2.92 -0.31
CA TYR A 69 -5.64 -3.72 0.90
C TYR A 69 -4.28 -4.42 0.82
N VAL A 70 -4.07 -5.28 -0.19
CA VAL A 70 -2.81 -6.04 -0.31
C VAL A 70 -1.64 -5.09 -0.58
N GLY A 71 -1.83 -4.02 -1.35
CA GLY A 71 -0.81 -3.00 -1.57
C GLY A 71 -0.34 -2.32 -0.28
N ALA A 72 -1.26 -2.04 0.65
CA ALA A 72 -0.90 -1.52 1.98
C ALA A 72 -0.14 -2.57 2.80
N VAL A 73 -0.61 -3.82 2.84
CA VAL A 73 0.08 -4.91 3.56
C VAL A 73 1.50 -5.09 3.05
N LEU A 74 1.69 -5.18 1.73
CA LEU A 74 3.00 -5.30 1.09
C LEU A 74 3.89 -4.10 1.40
N SER A 75 3.35 -2.88 1.29
CA SER A 75 4.09 -1.65 1.60
C SER A 75 4.58 -1.63 3.04
N GLY A 76 3.71 -1.91 4.01
CA GLY A 76 4.05 -1.96 5.43
C GLY A 76 5.10 -3.02 5.75
N PHE A 77 4.96 -4.20 5.15
CA PHE A 77 5.94 -5.28 5.29
C PHE A 77 7.30 -4.87 4.71
N LEU A 78 7.36 -4.43 3.46
CA LEU A 78 8.60 -4.10 2.77
C LEU A 78 9.36 -2.94 3.44
N LEU A 79 8.64 -1.90 3.88
CA LEU A 79 9.24 -0.79 4.63
C LEU A 79 9.89 -1.24 5.94
N THR A 80 9.40 -2.33 6.52
CA THR A 80 9.98 -2.91 7.75
C THR A 80 11.07 -3.92 7.43
N ALA A 81 10.84 -4.82 6.47
CA ALA A 81 11.78 -5.87 6.07
C ALA A 81 13.08 -5.31 5.48
N ALA A 82 12.99 -4.19 4.75
CA ALA A 82 14.15 -3.51 4.19
C ALA A 82 15.24 -3.23 5.24
N THR A 83 14.85 -2.86 6.46
CA THR A 83 15.79 -2.62 7.56
C THR A 83 16.56 -3.88 7.93
N ASN A 84 15.87 -5.03 7.99
CA ASN A 84 16.50 -6.31 8.33
C ASN A 84 17.45 -6.81 7.24
N TRP A 85 17.08 -6.58 5.96
CA TRP A 85 17.88 -7.06 4.82
C TRP A 85 19.06 -6.15 4.52
N THR A 86 18.90 -4.84 4.69
CA THR A 86 19.93 -3.85 4.32
C THR A 86 20.78 -3.37 5.49
N GLY A 87 20.33 -3.63 6.73
CA GLY A 87 20.98 -3.04 7.93
C GLY A 87 20.80 -1.52 8.04
N ARG A 88 19.98 -0.90 7.17
CA ARG A 88 19.79 0.55 7.12
C ARG A 88 18.60 0.99 7.96
N ALA A 89 18.54 2.27 8.31
CA ALA A 89 17.47 2.82 9.14
C ALA A 89 16.09 2.70 8.47
N SER A 90 15.09 2.31 9.26
CA SER A 90 13.70 2.24 8.82
C SER A 90 13.14 3.62 8.47
N LEU A 91 12.21 3.67 7.53
CA LEU A 91 11.42 4.87 7.27
C LEU A 91 10.46 5.11 8.43
N THR A 92 10.59 6.25 9.10
CA THR A 92 9.83 6.58 10.32
C THR A 92 9.35 8.03 10.31
N GLY A 93 8.41 8.38 11.20
CA GLY A 93 7.95 9.75 11.38
C GLY A 93 7.23 10.36 10.17
N ALA A 94 7.55 11.60 9.84
CA ALA A 94 6.85 12.36 8.79
C ALA A 94 6.90 11.71 7.39
N PRO A 95 8.02 11.14 6.90
CA PRO A 95 8.04 10.43 5.62
C PRO A 95 7.12 9.20 5.60
N LEU A 96 7.06 8.45 6.70
CA LEU A 96 6.15 7.31 6.82
C LEU A 96 4.69 7.77 6.84
N LEU A 97 4.39 8.86 7.54
CA LEU A 97 3.06 9.47 7.55
C LEU A 97 2.65 9.94 6.15
N ALA A 98 3.58 10.55 5.40
CA ALA A 98 3.31 10.99 4.02
C ALA A 98 2.98 9.81 3.09
N LEU A 99 3.69 8.68 3.20
CA LEU A 99 3.38 7.47 2.43
C LEU A 99 2.01 6.89 2.82
N PHE A 100 1.71 6.82 4.12
CA PHE A 100 0.40 6.37 4.58
C PHE A 100 -0.72 7.30 4.10
N GLY A 101 -0.48 8.62 4.15
CA GLY A 101 -1.39 9.63 3.61
C GLY A 101 -1.61 9.49 2.10
N LEU A 102 -0.57 9.19 1.34
CA LEU A 102 -0.65 8.91 -0.09
C LEU A 102 -1.52 7.68 -0.38
N TRP A 103 -1.33 6.59 0.38
CA TRP A 103 -2.19 5.41 0.30
C TRP A 103 -3.65 5.78 0.56
N LEU A 104 -3.94 6.47 1.64
CA LEU A 104 -5.30 6.87 1.99
C LEU A 104 -5.91 7.81 0.94
N ALA A 105 -5.11 8.74 0.41
CA ALA A 105 -5.55 9.64 -0.67
C ALA A 105 -5.98 8.87 -1.92
N GLY A 106 -5.26 7.79 -2.30
CA GLY A 106 -5.67 6.90 -3.39
C GLY A 106 -7.03 6.24 -3.14
N ARG A 107 -7.27 5.77 -1.91
CA ARG A 107 -8.56 5.16 -1.52
C ARG A 107 -9.72 6.15 -1.66
N ILE A 108 -9.53 7.36 -1.13
CA ILE A 108 -10.52 8.43 -1.19
C ILE A 108 -10.73 8.88 -2.64
N ALA A 109 -9.65 9.07 -3.40
CA ALA A 109 -9.74 9.51 -4.78
C ALA A 109 -10.50 8.53 -5.68
N LEU A 110 -10.26 7.22 -5.52
CA LEU A 110 -10.99 6.19 -6.27
C LEU A 110 -12.44 6.08 -5.83
N TYR A 111 -12.75 6.22 -4.55
CA TYR A 111 -14.14 6.27 -4.08
C TYR A 111 -14.91 7.40 -4.75
N PHE A 112 -14.30 8.58 -4.87
CA PHE A 112 -14.88 9.77 -5.51
C PHE A 112 -14.46 9.92 -6.98
N TYR A 113 -14.29 8.82 -7.70
CA TYR A 113 -13.78 8.83 -9.08
C TYR A 113 -14.57 9.77 -10.01
N ALA A 114 -15.89 9.87 -9.87
CA ALA A 114 -16.72 10.76 -10.67
C ALA A 114 -16.32 12.24 -10.55
N SER A 115 -15.76 12.65 -9.40
CA SER A 115 -15.34 14.04 -9.13
C SER A 115 -13.85 14.27 -9.41
N VAL A 116 -13.00 13.27 -9.14
CA VAL A 116 -11.54 13.36 -9.27
C VAL A 116 -11.09 13.01 -10.69
N GLY A 117 -11.84 12.14 -11.37
CA GLY A 117 -11.52 11.68 -12.73
C GLY A 117 -10.22 10.88 -12.81
N PRO A 118 -9.51 10.96 -13.96
CA PRO A 118 -8.28 10.18 -14.18
C PRO A 118 -7.14 10.46 -13.20
N TYR A 119 -7.14 11.59 -12.51
CA TYR A 119 -6.12 11.89 -11.48
C TYR A 119 -6.15 10.90 -10.32
N ALA A 120 -7.33 10.32 -10.02
CA ALA A 120 -7.46 9.28 -9.01
C ALA A 120 -6.54 8.09 -9.29
N LEU A 121 -6.37 7.71 -10.54
CA LEU A 121 -5.54 6.58 -10.97
C LEU A 121 -4.06 6.85 -10.72
N GLY A 122 -3.62 8.08 -11.03
CA GLY A 122 -2.23 8.50 -10.77
C GLY A 122 -1.90 8.53 -9.28
N ILE A 123 -2.82 9.02 -8.44
CA ILE A 123 -2.66 9.07 -6.99
C ILE A 123 -2.56 7.63 -6.43
N ASP A 124 -3.40 6.73 -6.92
CA ASP A 124 -3.42 5.35 -6.48
C ASP A 124 -2.13 4.59 -6.82
N VAL A 125 -1.71 4.64 -8.08
CA VAL A 125 -0.48 3.97 -8.56
C VAL A 125 0.77 4.52 -7.88
N ALA A 126 0.77 5.80 -7.50
CA ALA A 126 1.92 6.48 -6.93
C ALA A 126 2.46 5.79 -5.67
N LEU A 127 1.62 5.18 -4.83
CA LEU A 127 2.08 4.46 -3.64
C LEU A 127 3.08 3.36 -4.01
N LEU A 128 2.70 2.43 -4.90
CA LEU A 128 3.54 1.29 -5.27
C LEU A 128 4.84 1.74 -5.95
N LEU A 129 4.78 2.80 -6.77
CA LEU A 129 5.95 3.37 -7.41
C LEU A 129 6.91 3.99 -6.39
N VAL A 130 6.39 4.79 -5.45
CA VAL A 130 7.22 5.42 -4.42
C VAL A 130 7.85 4.37 -3.50
N VAL A 131 7.10 3.35 -3.10
CA VAL A 131 7.62 2.22 -2.30
C VAL A 131 8.70 1.47 -3.09
N ALA A 132 8.47 1.17 -4.38
CA ALA A 132 9.46 0.49 -5.22
C ALA A 132 10.75 1.30 -5.35
N LEU A 133 10.65 2.61 -5.61
CA LEU A 133 11.81 3.50 -5.74
C LEU A 133 12.58 3.64 -4.42
N TRP A 134 11.87 3.80 -3.32
CA TRP A 134 12.50 3.86 -2.00
C TRP A 134 13.22 2.55 -1.68
N PHE A 135 12.55 1.42 -1.90
CA PHE A 135 13.11 0.09 -1.66
C PHE A 135 14.32 -0.18 -2.57
N ALA A 136 14.23 0.16 -3.87
CA ALA A 136 15.35 0.05 -4.82
C ALA A 136 16.56 0.86 -4.34
N ARG A 137 16.34 2.08 -3.87
CA ARG A 137 17.40 2.92 -3.30
C ARG A 137 18.10 2.24 -2.11
N GLU A 138 17.33 1.68 -1.17
CA GLU A 138 17.93 1.02 0.01
C GLU A 138 18.72 -0.24 -0.38
N ILE A 139 18.21 -1.05 -1.31
CA ILE A 139 18.88 -2.25 -1.84
C ILE A 139 20.21 -1.88 -2.54
N VAL A 140 20.18 -0.87 -3.41
CA VAL A 140 21.39 -0.42 -4.13
C VAL A 140 22.44 0.12 -3.16
N LEU A 141 22.05 0.93 -2.18
CA LEU A 141 22.95 1.49 -1.19
C LEU A 141 23.56 0.43 -0.25
N ALA A 142 22.81 -0.65 0.03
CA ALA A 142 23.27 -1.80 0.81
C ALA A 142 24.08 -2.80 -0.04
N ARG A 143 24.07 -2.67 -1.38
CA ARG A 143 24.65 -3.64 -2.33
C ARG A 143 24.02 -5.04 -2.22
N ASP A 144 22.76 -5.11 -1.81
CA ASP A 144 22.02 -6.36 -1.67
C ASP A 144 21.32 -6.73 -3.00
N TRP A 145 22.12 -7.13 -3.99
CA TRP A 145 21.67 -7.40 -5.36
C TRP A 145 20.66 -8.56 -5.43
N LEU A 146 20.66 -9.45 -4.44
CA LEU A 146 19.72 -10.59 -4.41
C LEU A 146 18.27 -10.10 -4.28
N ASN A 147 18.04 -9.04 -3.52
CA ASN A 147 16.71 -8.47 -3.29
C ASN A 147 16.23 -7.50 -4.39
N LEU A 148 17.01 -7.28 -5.46
CA LEU A 148 16.51 -6.59 -6.68
C LEU A 148 15.33 -7.32 -7.32
N ARG A 149 15.24 -8.63 -7.19
CA ARG A 149 14.06 -9.41 -7.64
C ARG A 149 12.76 -8.91 -7.00
N VAL A 150 12.80 -8.52 -5.72
CA VAL A 150 11.62 -7.96 -5.03
C VAL A 150 11.25 -6.60 -5.63
N VAL A 151 12.24 -5.75 -5.92
CA VAL A 151 12.01 -4.47 -6.61
C VAL A 151 11.34 -4.70 -7.96
N ALA A 152 11.85 -5.65 -8.75
CA ALA A 152 11.26 -5.98 -10.07
C ALA A 152 9.81 -6.45 -9.95
N LEU A 153 9.50 -7.27 -8.95
CA LEU A 153 8.13 -7.74 -8.70
C LEU A 153 7.19 -6.61 -8.24
N ILE A 154 7.67 -5.66 -7.42
CA ILE A 154 6.86 -4.49 -7.02
C ILE A 154 6.58 -3.59 -8.23
N LEU A 155 7.58 -3.35 -9.08
CA LEU A 155 7.40 -2.58 -10.31
C LEU A 155 6.46 -3.29 -11.29
N ALA A 156 6.54 -4.61 -11.41
CA ALA A 156 5.60 -5.39 -12.19
C ALA A 156 4.18 -5.28 -11.63
N LEU A 157 4.03 -5.31 -10.29
CA LEU A 157 2.72 -5.11 -9.64
C LEU A 157 2.18 -3.69 -9.89
N ALA A 158 3.02 -2.66 -9.81
CA ALA A 158 2.61 -1.30 -10.16
C ALA A 158 2.19 -1.18 -11.63
N SER A 159 2.91 -1.85 -12.53
CA SER A 159 2.55 -1.91 -13.95
C SER A 159 1.23 -2.65 -14.18
N SER A 160 0.99 -3.74 -13.43
CA SER A 160 -0.30 -4.44 -13.49
C SER A 160 -1.46 -3.60 -12.93
N ASN A 161 -1.20 -2.71 -11.95
CA ASN A 161 -2.18 -1.74 -11.48
C ASN A 161 -2.56 -0.72 -12.58
N ILE A 162 -1.57 -0.19 -13.30
CA ILE A 162 -1.79 0.69 -14.46
C ILE A 162 -2.62 -0.05 -15.52
N ALA A 163 -2.23 -1.29 -15.84
CA ALA A 163 -2.95 -2.11 -16.82
C ALA A 163 -4.40 -2.39 -16.36
N PHE A 164 -4.61 -2.64 -15.06
CA PHE A 164 -5.95 -2.82 -14.50
C PHE A 164 -6.84 -1.59 -14.72
N HIS A 165 -6.33 -0.41 -14.41
CA HIS A 165 -7.06 0.83 -14.68
C HIS A 165 -7.37 1.00 -16.17
N HIS A 166 -6.41 0.72 -17.04
CA HIS A 166 -6.61 0.80 -18.49
C HIS A 166 -7.69 -0.18 -18.96
N GLU A 167 -7.66 -1.44 -18.49
CA GLU A 167 -8.69 -2.44 -18.84
C GLU A 167 -10.08 -2.00 -18.39
N VAL A 168 -10.21 -1.49 -17.15
CA VAL A 168 -11.49 -1.02 -16.61
C VAL A 168 -12.04 0.14 -17.44
N LEU A 169 -11.21 1.12 -17.77
CA LEU A 169 -11.64 2.28 -18.56
C LEU A 169 -11.99 1.92 -20.01
N ARG A 170 -11.32 0.92 -20.56
CA ARG A 170 -11.50 0.50 -21.97
C ARG A 170 -12.64 -0.51 -22.14
N TYR A 171 -12.79 -1.43 -21.20
CA TYR A 171 -13.66 -2.60 -21.33
C TYR A 171 -14.73 -2.70 -20.24
N ALA A 172 -14.78 -1.73 -19.32
CA ALA A 172 -15.68 -1.69 -18.15
C ALA A 172 -15.59 -2.92 -17.21
N ALA A 173 -14.51 -3.70 -17.31
CA ALA A 173 -14.30 -4.88 -16.48
C ALA A 173 -12.79 -5.16 -16.28
N PRO A 174 -12.39 -5.64 -15.09
CA PRO A 174 -11.05 -6.17 -14.90
C PRO A 174 -10.87 -7.48 -15.67
N GLY A 175 -9.69 -7.67 -16.27
CA GLY A 175 -9.40 -8.82 -17.13
C GLY A 175 -8.09 -9.52 -16.77
N ILE A 176 -7.13 -9.50 -17.71
CA ILE A 176 -5.82 -10.14 -17.57
C ILE A 176 -5.00 -9.46 -16.46
N ALA A 177 -5.09 -8.15 -16.34
CA ALA A 177 -4.33 -7.39 -15.34
C ALA A 177 -4.67 -7.81 -13.89
N ALA A 178 -5.92 -8.11 -13.58
CA ALA A 178 -6.32 -8.61 -12.27
C ALA A 178 -5.68 -9.98 -11.95
N ARG A 179 -5.66 -10.88 -12.93
CA ARG A 179 -5.02 -12.20 -12.79
C ARG A 179 -3.51 -12.10 -12.65
N LEU A 180 -2.90 -11.20 -13.44
CA LEU A 180 -1.47 -10.92 -13.34
C LEU A 180 -1.12 -10.32 -11.96
N ALA A 181 -1.90 -9.37 -11.46
CA ALA A 181 -1.72 -8.81 -10.12
C ALA A 181 -1.75 -9.89 -9.04
N LEU A 182 -2.75 -10.79 -9.09
CA LEU A 182 -2.84 -11.90 -8.14
C LEU A 182 -1.62 -12.82 -8.20
N ALA A 183 -1.17 -13.18 -9.42
CA ALA A 183 0.02 -14.01 -9.59
C ALA A 183 1.29 -13.32 -9.06
N LEU A 184 1.44 -12.00 -9.29
CA LEU A 184 2.55 -11.20 -8.77
C LEU A 184 2.52 -11.07 -7.25
N ILE A 185 1.35 -10.93 -6.65
CA ILE A 185 1.16 -10.91 -5.19
C ILE A 185 1.62 -12.25 -4.60
N VAL A 186 1.19 -13.37 -5.18
CA VAL A 186 1.63 -14.71 -4.74
C VAL A 186 3.14 -14.86 -4.90
N ALA A 187 3.70 -14.45 -6.05
CA ALA A 187 5.14 -14.48 -6.28
C ALA A 187 5.92 -13.63 -5.26
N LEU A 188 5.42 -12.43 -4.93
CA LEU A 188 6.00 -11.59 -3.88
C LEU A 188 5.99 -12.30 -2.52
N ILE A 189 4.86 -12.88 -2.10
CA ILE A 189 4.74 -13.60 -0.82
C ILE A 189 5.72 -14.80 -0.77
N MET A 190 5.94 -15.46 -1.90
CA MET A 190 6.87 -16.61 -1.97
C MET A 190 8.34 -16.21 -1.96
N VAL A 191 8.67 -14.98 -2.36
CA VAL A 191 10.05 -14.50 -2.50
C VAL A 191 10.54 -13.76 -1.25
N ILE A 192 9.62 -13.16 -0.50
CA ILE A 192 9.92 -12.42 0.73
C ILE A 192 9.79 -13.29 1.96
#